data_d02396e66ca1589e4f5fa40fe007217e
#
_entry.id   d02396e66ca1589e4f5fa40fe007217e
#
_cell.length_a   1.000
_cell.length_b   1.000
_cell.length_c   1.000
_cell.angle_alpha   90.00
_cell.angle_beta   90.00
_cell.angle_gamma   90.00
#
_symmetry.space_group_name_H-M   'P 1'
#
loop_
_entity.id
_entity.type
_entity.pdbx_description
1 polymer ?
#
loop_
_entity_poly.entity_id
_entity_poly.type
_entity_poly.pdbx_seq_one_letter_code
_entity_poly.pdbx_strand_id
1 'polypeptide(L)'
;MAQTVTLGTSPEGPRPSYMYKVVLLGSMSVGKSSLAYRYVKNDFRELLPTVGCSFFTQILDLQEATVKFEIWDTAGQEKYQSVCHLYYRDAHAALLVYDIANKQTFSRAKLWLEELEKKFLPDEIVIALVGNKTDLAAEREVTTEEGEDFARTKGLLFMETSAKSNHQVNDVFMAIVQELLRREKEKASKPSPHGRSTVDLRASRARTRCCQS
;
A
#
# COMPACT_ATOMS: atom_id res chain seq x y z
N MET A 1 -11.64 44.50 32.43
CA MET A 1 -10.36 44.18 31.74
C MET A 1 -10.41 42.76 31.29
N ALA A 2 -10.68 42.53 30.00
CA ALA A 2 -10.74 41.21 29.42
C ALA A 2 -9.37 40.90 28.81
N GLN A 3 -8.70 39.86 29.30
CA GLN A 3 -7.45 39.37 28.68
C GLN A 3 -7.78 38.49 27.51
N THR A 4 -7.42 38.95 26.31
CA THR A 4 -7.48 38.17 25.09
C THR A 4 -6.28 37.23 25.05
N VAL A 5 -6.53 35.93 25.26
CA VAL A 5 -5.53 34.89 25.03
C VAL A 5 -5.44 34.64 23.54
N THR A 6 -4.41 35.16 22.91
CA THR A 6 -4.04 34.79 21.55
C THR A 6 -3.44 33.39 21.56
N LEU A 7 -4.19 32.40 21.07
CA LEU A 7 -3.66 31.09 20.71
C LEU A 7 -2.71 31.27 19.54
N GLY A 8 -1.42 31.08 19.82
CA GLY A 8 -0.38 31.08 18.79
C GLY A 8 -0.59 29.92 17.83
N THR A 9 -0.97 30.22 16.60
CA THR A 9 -0.87 29.29 15.47
C THR A 9 0.60 29.11 15.14
N SER A 10 1.15 27.93 15.49
CA SER A 10 2.45 27.51 14.96
C SER A 10 2.37 27.52 13.44
N PRO A 11 3.37 28.04 12.70
CA PRO A 11 3.40 27.96 11.26
C PRO A 11 3.65 26.50 10.88
N GLU A 12 2.58 25.78 10.53
CA GLU A 12 2.71 24.48 9.88
C GLU A 12 3.35 24.72 8.52
N GLY A 13 4.62 24.33 8.38
CA GLY A 13 5.25 24.24 7.07
C GLY A 13 4.47 23.32 6.14
N PRO A 14 4.70 23.34 4.81
CA PRO A 14 3.97 22.50 3.88
C PRO A 14 4.10 21.02 4.28
N ARG A 15 2.97 20.38 4.56
CA ARG A 15 2.93 18.95 4.92
C ARG A 15 3.44 18.11 3.74
N PRO A 16 4.24 17.05 3.99
CA PRO A 16 4.71 16.19 2.93
C PRO A 16 3.52 15.52 2.21
N SER A 17 3.65 15.34 0.91
CA SER A 17 2.68 14.64 0.08
C SER A 17 3.31 13.38 -0.49
N TYR A 18 2.63 12.25 -0.30
CA TYR A 18 3.05 10.94 -0.79
C TYR A 18 2.05 10.38 -1.77
N MET A 19 2.55 9.63 -2.75
CA MET A 19 1.72 8.89 -3.69
C MET A 19 2.09 7.42 -3.61
N TYR A 20 1.11 6.55 -3.30
CA TYR A 20 1.33 5.13 -3.16
C TYR A 20 0.44 4.34 -4.11
N LYS A 21 1.06 3.44 -4.84
CA LYS A 21 0.39 2.45 -5.67
C LYS A 21 0.05 1.23 -4.81
N VAL A 22 -1.23 0.88 -4.77
CA VAL A 22 -1.78 -0.26 -4.04
C VAL A 22 -2.43 -1.22 -5.03
N VAL A 23 -2.05 -2.48 -5.03
CA VAL A 23 -2.62 -3.49 -5.92
C VAL A 23 -3.49 -4.48 -5.16
N LEU A 24 -4.65 -4.84 -5.71
CA LEU A 24 -5.54 -5.87 -5.17
C LEU A 24 -5.32 -7.17 -5.95
N LEU A 25 -4.89 -8.22 -5.27
CA LEU A 25 -4.62 -9.55 -5.81
C LEU A 25 -5.49 -10.59 -5.13
N GLY A 26 -5.82 -11.66 -5.82
CA GLY A 26 -6.65 -12.75 -5.31
C GLY A 26 -7.56 -13.32 -6.39
N SER A 27 -8.24 -14.42 -6.08
CA SER A 27 -9.13 -15.14 -6.99
C SER A 27 -10.30 -14.29 -7.49
N MET A 28 -10.98 -14.77 -8.52
CA MET A 28 -12.24 -14.20 -8.96
C MET A 28 -13.29 -14.27 -7.84
N SER A 29 -14.19 -13.29 -7.79
CA SER A 29 -15.34 -13.24 -6.87
C SER A 29 -15.02 -13.15 -5.38
N VAL A 30 -13.74 -12.98 -4.96
CA VAL A 30 -13.39 -12.72 -3.55
C VAL A 30 -13.77 -11.33 -3.06
N GLY A 31 -14.16 -10.42 -3.97
CA GLY A 31 -14.64 -9.07 -3.65
C GLY A 31 -13.59 -7.97 -3.69
N LYS A 32 -12.48 -8.11 -4.45
CA LYS A 32 -11.47 -7.06 -4.64
C LYS A 32 -12.08 -5.74 -5.12
N SER A 33 -12.82 -5.79 -6.21
CA SER A 33 -13.52 -4.63 -6.79
C SER A 33 -14.54 -4.03 -5.83
N SER A 34 -15.25 -4.87 -5.09
CA SER A 34 -16.23 -4.42 -4.08
C SER A 34 -15.54 -3.72 -2.90
N LEU A 35 -14.36 -4.20 -2.46
CA LEU A 35 -13.55 -3.54 -1.43
C LEU A 35 -13.07 -2.16 -1.90
N ALA A 36 -12.48 -2.08 -3.11
CA ALA A 36 -12.02 -0.81 -3.67
C ALA A 36 -13.18 0.18 -3.85
N TYR A 37 -14.30 -0.30 -4.39
CA TYR A 37 -15.49 0.52 -4.59
C TYR A 37 -16.08 1.01 -3.26
N ARG A 38 -16.21 0.11 -2.25
CA ARG A 38 -16.66 0.46 -0.91
C ARG A 38 -15.75 1.52 -0.27
N TYR A 39 -14.44 1.33 -0.35
CA TYR A 39 -13.49 2.27 0.22
C TYR A 39 -13.57 3.66 -0.40
N VAL A 40 -13.67 3.74 -1.74
CA VAL A 40 -13.64 5.03 -2.45
C VAL A 40 -15.00 5.72 -2.52
N LYS A 41 -16.09 4.95 -2.62
CA LYS A 41 -17.45 5.49 -2.82
C LYS A 41 -18.34 5.38 -1.59
N ASN A 42 -17.89 4.69 -0.55
CA ASN A 42 -18.68 4.37 0.65
C ASN A 42 -20.04 3.74 0.32
N ASP A 43 -20.09 3.00 -0.78
CA ASP A 43 -21.31 2.33 -1.30
C ASP A 43 -20.98 0.88 -1.68
N PHE A 44 -21.99 0.00 -1.69
CA PHE A 44 -21.84 -1.39 -2.09
C PHE A 44 -22.71 -1.69 -3.31
N ARG A 45 -22.08 -2.33 -4.28
CA ARG A 45 -22.78 -2.87 -5.47
C ARG A 45 -22.24 -4.23 -5.80
N GLU A 46 -23.11 -5.08 -6.29
CA GLU A 46 -22.69 -6.29 -6.96
C GLU A 46 -22.05 -5.91 -8.30
N LEU A 47 -20.74 -6.11 -8.39
CA LEU A 47 -19.97 -5.74 -9.56
C LEU A 47 -19.80 -6.95 -10.48
N LEU A 48 -19.85 -6.70 -11.78
CA LEU A 48 -19.49 -7.71 -12.78
C LEU A 48 -18.00 -8.06 -12.64
N PRO A 49 -17.58 -9.27 -13.05
CA PRO A 49 -16.19 -9.66 -13.02
C PRO A 49 -15.29 -8.67 -13.77
N THR A 50 -14.22 -8.24 -13.12
CA THR A 50 -13.25 -7.31 -13.72
C THR A 50 -12.54 -7.97 -14.90
N VAL A 51 -12.49 -7.23 -16.03
CA VAL A 51 -11.72 -7.60 -17.20
C VAL A 51 -10.48 -6.71 -17.26
N GLY A 52 -9.30 -7.31 -17.16
CA GLY A 52 -8.04 -6.56 -17.12
C GLY A 52 -7.79 -5.94 -15.74
N CYS A 53 -7.87 -4.63 -15.64
CA CYS A 53 -7.62 -3.89 -14.40
C CYS A 53 -8.53 -2.65 -14.32
N SER A 54 -9.09 -2.39 -13.15
CA SER A 54 -9.78 -1.14 -12.84
C SER A 54 -8.91 -0.27 -11.94
N PHE A 55 -9.06 1.04 -12.06
CA PHE A 55 -8.23 2.01 -11.35
C PHE A 55 -9.10 2.96 -10.51
N PHE A 56 -8.73 3.14 -9.26
CA PHE A 56 -9.37 4.09 -8.34
C PHE A 56 -8.32 4.99 -7.71
N THR A 57 -8.73 6.20 -7.33
CA THR A 57 -7.90 7.14 -6.60
C THR A 57 -8.61 7.58 -5.33
N GLN A 58 -7.88 7.62 -4.22
CA GLN A 58 -8.32 8.17 -2.94
C GLN A 58 -7.26 9.10 -2.37
N ILE A 59 -7.68 10.28 -1.90
CA ILE A 59 -6.80 11.23 -1.22
C ILE A 59 -7.16 11.19 0.27
N LEU A 60 -6.15 11.09 1.10
CA LEU A 60 -6.24 11.08 2.56
C LEU A 60 -5.45 12.26 3.11
N ASP A 61 -6.15 13.20 3.75
CA ASP A 61 -5.52 14.29 4.47
C ASP A 61 -5.32 13.89 5.94
N LEU A 62 -4.09 13.52 6.28
CA LEU A 62 -3.70 13.15 7.64
C LEU A 62 -3.05 14.35 8.33
N GLN A 63 -2.96 14.32 9.66
CA GLN A 63 -2.30 15.40 10.41
C GLN A 63 -0.83 15.61 9.99
N GLU A 64 -0.13 14.53 9.66
CA GLU A 64 1.31 14.53 9.35
C GLU A 64 1.64 14.56 7.86
N ALA A 65 0.70 14.21 6.97
CA ALA A 65 0.94 14.11 5.53
C ALA A 65 -0.36 14.06 4.74
N THR A 66 -0.31 14.45 3.47
CA THR A 66 -1.33 14.13 2.48
C THR A 66 -0.91 12.89 1.70
N VAL A 67 -1.75 11.86 1.65
CA VAL A 67 -1.48 10.60 0.95
C VAL A 67 -2.47 10.41 -0.17
N LYS A 68 -1.96 10.23 -1.39
CA LYS A 68 -2.75 9.83 -2.56
C LYS A 68 -2.57 8.33 -2.78
N PHE A 69 -3.64 7.56 -2.66
CA PHE A 69 -3.68 6.15 -3.07
C PHE A 69 -4.09 6.01 -4.53
N GLU A 70 -3.34 5.23 -5.27
CA GLU A 70 -3.66 4.72 -6.59
C GLU A 70 -3.93 3.22 -6.47
N ILE A 71 -5.22 2.86 -6.47
CA ILE A 71 -5.68 1.49 -6.23
C ILE A 71 -5.91 0.80 -7.57
N TRP A 72 -5.16 -0.27 -7.80
CA TRP A 72 -5.21 -1.10 -8.99
C TRP A 72 -5.97 -2.39 -8.67
N ASP A 73 -7.24 -2.45 -9.09
CA ASP A 73 -8.10 -3.61 -8.92
C ASP A 73 -7.93 -4.56 -10.09
N THR A 74 -7.22 -5.66 -9.87
CA THR A 74 -6.88 -6.62 -10.94
C THR A 74 -7.94 -7.68 -11.13
N ALA A 75 -8.08 -8.18 -12.37
CA ALA A 75 -8.90 -9.33 -12.66
C ALA A 75 -8.43 -10.57 -11.88
N GLY A 76 -9.36 -11.25 -11.23
CA GLY A 76 -9.05 -12.46 -10.44
C GLY A 76 -9.00 -13.77 -11.24
N GLN A 77 -9.17 -13.71 -12.58
CA GLN A 77 -9.15 -14.89 -13.41
C GLN A 77 -7.71 -15.34 -13.68
N GLU A 78 -7.43 -16.62 -13.52
CA GLU A 78 -6.12 -17.24 -13.76
C GLU A 78 -5.56 -17.01 -15.16
N LYS A 79 -6.42 -16.89 -16.17
CA LYS A 79 -6.00 -16.59 -17.55
C LYS A 79 -5.29 -15.23 -17.72
N TYR A 80 -5.45 -14.31 -16.76
CA TYR A 80 -4.78 -13.02 -16.74
C TYR A 80 -3.54 -12.98 -15.83
N GLN A 81 -3.21 -14.09 -15.16
CA GLN A 81 -2.07 -14.16 -14.23
C GLN A 81 -0.75 -13.79 -14.93
N SER A 82 -0.58 -14.19 -16.20
CA SER A 82 0.62 -13.86 -16.98
C SER A 82 0.83 -12.37 -17.22
N VAL A 83 -0.21 -11.55 -17.13
CA VAL A 83 -0.13 -10.08 -17.29
C VAL A 83 -0.25 -9.34 -15.96
N CYS A 84 -0.63 -10.03 -14.87
CA CYS A 84 -0.76 -9.40 -13.55
C CYS A 84 0.56 -8.80 -13.05
N HIS A 85 1.72 -9.38 -13.44
CA HIS A 85 3.03 -8.84 -13.09
C HIS A 85 3.23 -7.39 -13.57
N LEU A 86 2.54 -6.96 -14.62
CA LEU A 86 2.57 -5.57 -15.09
C LEU A 86 1.85 -4.63 -14.13
N TYR A 87 0.84 -5.14 -13.41
CA TYR A 87 0.04 -4.31 -12.50
C TYR A 87 0.70 -4.13 -11.15
N TYR A 88 1.40 -5.15 -10.60
CA TYR A 88 2.06 -5.00 -9.31
C TYR A 88 3.52 -4.49 -9.41
N ARG A 89 4.08 -4.32 -10.62
CA ARG A 89 5.38 -3.65 -10.77
C ARG A 89 5.33 -2.26 -10.15
N ASP A 90 6.35 -1.91 -9.38
CA ASP A 90 6.46 -0.64 -8.65
C ASP A 90 5.31 -0.39 -7.65
N ALA A 91 4.63 -1.44 -7.18
CA ALA A 91 3.62 -1.31 -6.14
C ALA A 91 4.27 -1.09 -4.78
N HIS A 92 3.72 -0.15 -4.00
CA HIS A 92 4.14 0.13 -2.63
C HIS A 92 3.45 -0.80 -1.63
N ALA A 93 2.22 -1.24 -1.97
CA ALA A 93 1.48 -2.21 -1.17
C ALA A 93 0.65 -3.16 -2.02
N ALA A 94 0.39 -4.35 -1.48
CA ALA A 94 -0.51 -5.35 -2.05
C ALA A 94 -1.51 -5.84 -1.01
N LEU A 95 -2.79 -5.92 -1.39
CA LEU A 95 -3.82 -6.64 -0.63
C LEU A 95 -4.02 -8.01 -1.28
N LEU A 96 -3.73 -9.07 -0.52
CA LEU A 96 -4.02 -10.44 -0.89
C LEU A 96 -5.39 -10.80 -0.34
N VAL A 97 -6.41 -10.73 -1.20
CA VAL A 97 -7.80 -10.89 -0.80
C VAL A 97 -8.27 -12.33 -1.03
N TYR A 98 -8.85 -12.93 0.00
CA TYR A 98 -9.53 -14.21 -0.06
C TYR A 98 -10.96 -14.08 0.49
N ASP A 99 -11.79 -15.07 0.21
CA ASP A 99 -13.16 -15.21 0.71
C ASP A 99 -13.16 -16.15 1.91
N ILE A 100 -13.60 -15.71 3.08
CA ILE A 100 -13.64 -16.56 4.29
C ILE A 100 -14.52 -17.78 4.14
N ALA A 101 -15.52 -17.73 3.25
CA ALA A 101 -16.43 -18.83 2.94
C ALA A 101 -15.92 -19.74 1.82
N ASN A 102 -14.63 -19.60 1.38
CA ASN A 102 -14.06 -20.45 0.34
C ASN A 102 -12.55 -20.67 0.57
N LYS A 103 -12.22 -21.83 1.13
CA LYS A 103 -10.83 -22.21 1.49
C LYS A 103 -9.90 -22.30 0.29
N GLN A 104 -10.41 -22.57 -0.91
CA GLN A 104 -9.58 -22.59 -2.11
C GLN A 104 -9.02 -21.20 -2.43
N THR A 105 -9.78 -20.13 -2.17
CA THR A 105 -9.33 -18.76 -2.40
C THR A 105 -8.22 -18.35 -1.42
N PHE A 106 -8.21 -18.87 -0.20
CA PHE A 106 -7.13 -18.70 0.76
C PHE A 106 -5.85 -19.40 0.29
N SER A 107 -5.96 -20.62 -0.22
CA SER A 107 -4.83 -21.31 -0.84
C SER A 107 -4.24 -20.55 -2.02
N ARG A 108 -5.08 -19.92 -2.83
CA ARG A 108 -4.65 -19.06 -3.93
C ARG A 108 -3.98 -17.77 -3.44
N ALA A 109 -4.44 -17.17 -2.34
CA ALA A 109 -3.79 -16.00 -1.74
C ALA A 109 -2.35 -16.32 -1.29
N LYS A 110 -2.10 -17.55 -0.78
CA LYS A 110 -0.75 -18.02 -0.45
C LYS A 110 0.16 -18.09 -1.68
N LEU A 111 -0.35 -18.58 -2.82
CA LEU A 111 0.42 -18.61 -4.08
C LEU A 111 0.74 -17.20 -4.60
N TRP A 112 -0.17 -16.23 -4.43
CA TRP A 112 0.12 -14.83 -4.75
C TRP A 112 1.23 -14.26 -3.88
N LEU A 113 1.26 -14.61 -2.60
CA LEU A 113 2.35 -14.21 -1.72
C LEU A 113 3.69 -14.76 -2.21
N GLU A 114 3.78 -16.05 -2.55
CA GLU A 114 4.99 -16.67 -3.09
C GLU A 114 5.48 -15.99 -4.37
N GLU A 115 4.55 -15.51 -5.21
CA GLU A 115 4.89 -14.77 -6.42
C GLU A 115 5.45 -13.38 -6.11
N LEU A 116 4.87 -12.66 -5.14
CA LEU A 116 5.40 -11.38 -4.68
C LEU A 116 6.77 -11.53 -4.01
N GLU A 117 6.96 -12.54 -3.16
CA GLU A 117 8.25 -12.85 -2.50
C GLU A 117 9.38 -13.13 -3.51
N LYS A 118 9.07 -13.60 -4.71
CA LYS A 118 10.05 -13.78 -5.81
C LYS A 118 10.40 -12.48 -6.54
N LYS A 119 9.57 -11.46 -6.43
CA LYS A 119 9.68 -10.21 -7.21
C LYS A 119 10.16 -9.04 -6.39
N PHE A 120 9.87 -9.01 -5.11
CA PHE A 120 10.21 -7.95 -4.19
C PHE A 120 11.20 -8.45 -3.14
N LEU A 121 12.14 -7.60 -2.77
CA LEU A 121 13.01 -7.86 -1.63
C LEU A 121 12.19 -7.75 -0.32
N PRO A 122 12.65 -8.38 0.77
CA PRO A 122 12.06 -8.19 2.08
C PRO A 122 11.92 -6.69 2.40
N ASP A 123 10.78 -6.29 2.94
CA ASP A 123 10.43 -4.91 3.30
C ASP A 123 10.31 -3.90 2.14
N GLU A 124 10.44 -4.33 0.89
CA GLU A 124 10.26 -3.45 -0.27
C GLU A 124 8.79 -3.11 -0.52
N ILE A 125 7.88 -4.03 -0.22
CA ILE A 125 6.43 -3.86 -0.38
C ILE A 125 5.71 -4.13 0.94
N VAL A 126 4.64 -3.37 1.23
CA VAL A 126 3.73 -3.68 2.34
C VAL A 126 2.69 -4.68 1.85
N ILE A 127 2.52 -5.80 2.54
CA ILE A 127 1.54 -6.82 2.15
C ILE A 127 0.52 -6.99 3.26
N ALA A 128 -0.76 -6.91 2.90
CA ALA A 128 -1.88 -7.20 3.78
C ALA A 128 -2.64 -8.45 3.28
N LEU A 129 -2.83 -9.42 4.15
CA LEU A 129 -3.73 -10.54 3.93
C LEU A 129 -5.13 -10.15 4.40
N VAL A 130 -6.13 -10.25 3.52
CA VAL A 130 -7.47 -9.74 3.76
C VAL A 130 -8.50 -10.86 3.59
N GLY A 131 -9.11 -11.31 4.69
CA GLY A 131 -10.24 -12.23 4.70
C GLY A 131 -11.54 -11.45 4.48
N ASN A 132 -12.06 -11.43 3.26
CA ASN A 132 -13.28 -10.70 2.93
C ASN A 132 -14.54 -11.55 3.09
N LYS A 133 -15.68 -10.90 3.13
CA LYS A 133 -17.04 -11.45 3.25
C LYS A 133 -17.35 -11.98 4.65
N THR A 134 -16.95 -11.29 5.71
CA THR A 134 -17.30 -11.65 7.09
C THR A 134 -18.81 -11.67 7.34
N ASP A 135 -19.61 -11.06 6.46
CA ASP A 135 -21.07 -11.19 6.45
C ASP A 135 -21.56 -12.60 6.17
N LEU A 136 -20.71 -13.50 5.61
CA LEU A 136 -20.98 -14.91 5.39
C LEU A 136 -20.40 -15.80 6.51
N ALA A 137 -20.38 -15.33 7.76
CA ALA A 137 -19.79 -16.04 8.89
C ALA A 137 -20.38 -17.44 9.12
N ALA A 138 -21.65 -17.67 8.76
CA ALA A 138 -22.30 -18.99 8.86
C ALA A 138 -21.77 -20.01 7.84
N GLU A 139 -21.14 -19.54 6.75
CA GLU A 139 -20.59 -20.35 5.67
C GLU A 139 -19.05 -20.42 5.74
N ARG A 140 -18.45 -19.95 6.83
CA ARG A 140 -17.01 -19.83 6.99
C ARG A 140 -16.30 -21.17 6.81
N GLU A 141 -15.32 -21.22 5.93
CA GLU A 141 -14.41 -22.35 5.71
C GLU A 141 -12.98 -22.07 6.18
N VAL A 142 -12.60 -20.77 6.32
CA VAL A 142 -11.29 -20.36 6.82
C VAL A 142 -11.49 -19.66 8.16
N THR A 143 -10.90 -20.22 9.23
CA THR A 143 -11.02 -19.58 10.55
C THR A 143 -10.18 -18.33 10.63
N THR A 144 -10.54 -17.41 11.52
CA THR A 144 -9.77 -16.18 11.77
C THR A 144 -8.35 -16.54 12.20
N GLU A 145 -8.22 -17.56 13.07
CA GLU A 145 -6.94 -18.04 13.57
C GLU A 145 -6.04 -18.58 12.44
N GLU A 146 -6.59 -19.32 11.46
CA GLU A 146 -5.81 -19.80 10.29
C GLU A 146 -5.23 -18.60 9.49
N GLY A 147 -6.02 -17.56 9.28
CA GLY A 147 -5.60 -16.35 8.57
C GLY A 147 -4.54 -15.58 9.34
N GLU A 148 -4.79 -15.36 10.63
CA GLU A 148 -3.92 -14.62 11.53
C GLU A 148 -2.57 -15.32 11.73
N ASP A 149 -2.56 -16.65 11.97
CA ASP A 149 -1.34 -17.44 12.13
C ASP A 149 -0.48 -17.42 10.87
N PHE A 150 -1.12 -17.55 9.71
CA PHE A 150 -0.40 -17.45 8.45
C PHE A 150 0.21 -16.07 8.24
N ALA A 151 -0.57 -15.00 8.48
CA ALA A 151 -0.09 -13.63 8.33
C ALA A 151 1.05 -13.33 9.31
N ARG A 152 0.92 -13.74 10.58
CA ARG A 152 1.96 -13.58 11.60
C ARG A 152 3.26 -14.30 11.22
N THR A 153 3.17 -15.53 10.74
CA THR A 153 4.33 -16.32 10.30
C THR A 153 5.06 -15.68 9.13
N LYS A 154 4.33 -14.99 8.27
CA LYS A 154 4.85 -14.33 7.06
C LYS A 154 5.16 -12.84 7.24
N GLY A 155 4.90 -12.28 8.42
CA GLY A 155 5.13 -10.85 8.68
C GLY A 155 4.19 -9.92 7.89
N LEU A 156 2.96 -10.36 7.63
CA LEU A 156 1.95 -9.60 6.90
C LEU A 156 1.03 -8.83 7.85
N LEU A 157 0.46 -7.73 7.37
CA LEU A 157 -0.73 -7.17 8.00
C LEU A 157 -1.90 -8.16 7.80
N PHE A 158 -2.79 -8.27 8.78
CA PHE A 158 -3.96 -9.12 8.69
C PHE A 158 -5.21 -8.38 9.12
N MET A 159 -6.29 -8.55 8.36
CA MET A 159 -7.59 -8.04 8.71
C MET A 159 -8.69 -8.82 8.02
N GLU A 160 -9.80 -9.05 8.72
CA GLU A 160 -11.02 -9.57 8.13
C GLU A 160 -11.99 -8.42 7.83
N THR A 161 -12.62 -8.45 6.66
CA THR A 161 -13.45 -7.35 6.16
C THR A 161 -14.77 -7.85 5.60
N SER A 162 -15.73 -6.94 5.46
CA SER A 162 -16.87 -7.14 4.59
C SER A 162 -17.15 -5.89 3.78
N ALA A 163 -16.95 -5.96 2.47
CA ALA A 163 -17.35 -4.89 1.56
C ALA A 163 -18.86 -4.63 1.61
N LYS A 164 -19.67 -5.69 1.84
CA LYS A 164 -21.13 -5.61 1.91
C LYS A 164 -21.61 -4.86 3.15
N SER A 165 -21.15 -5.22 4.33
CA SER A 165 -21.52 -4.59 5.60
C SER A 165 -20.66 -3.37 5.97
N ASN A 166 -19.65 -3.04 5.18
CA ASN A 166 -18.64 -2.02 5.47
C ASN A 166 -17.82 -2.31 6.74
N HIS A 167 -17.64 -3.59 7.08
CA HIS A 167 -16.84 -3.98 8.23
C HIS A 167 -15.36 -3.86 7.91
N GLN A 168 -14.62 -3.07 8.70
CA GLN A 168 -13.15 -2.88 8.64
C GLN A 168 -12.58 -2.53 7.25
N VAL A 169 -13.40 -2.03 6.30
CA VAL A 169 -12.89 -1.69 4.96
C VAL A 169 -11.96 -0.49 5.02
N ASN A 170 -12.35 0.57 5.74
CA ASN A 170 -11.47 1.73 5.91
C ASN A 170 -10.22 1.38 6.71
N ASP A 171 -10.36 0.51 7.72
CA ASP A 171 -9.28 0.18 8.66
C ASP A 171 -8.12 -0.54 7.97
N VAL A 172 -8.40 -1.45 7.02
CA VAL A 172 -7.35 -2.15 6.28
C VAL A 172 -6.52 -1.20 5.41
N PHE A 173 -7.15 -0.23 4.75
CA PHE A 173 -6.41 0.77 3.96
C PHE A 173 -5.64 1.73 4.86
N MET A 174 -6.20 2.10 6.03
CA MET A 174 -5.50 2.93 7.01
C MET A 174 -4.30 2.22 7.63
N ALA A 175 -4.40 0.91 7.91
CA ALA A 175 -3.26 0.12 8.39
C ALA A 175 -2.11 0.13 7.38
N ILE A 176 -2.42 0.02 6.07
CA ILE A 176 -1.42 0.13 5.00
C ILE A 176 -0.78 1.52 4.97
N VAL A 177 -1.58 2.60 5.06
CA VAL A 177 -1.05 3.98 5.11
C VAL A 177 -0.08 4.15 6.26
N GLN A 178 -0.49 3.74 7.45
CA GLN A 178 0.33 3.87 8.66
C GLN A 178 1.67 3.14 8.53
N GLU A 179 1.64 1.91 7.99
CA GLU A 179 2.86 1.14 7.78
C GLU A 179 3.77 1.77 6.70
N LEU A 180 3.21 2.28 5.59
CA LEU A 180 3.98 2.97 4.57
C LEU A 180 4.63 4.25 5.12
N LEU A 181 3.90 5.07 5.87
CA LEU A 181 4.43 6.28 6.49
C LEU A 181 5.48 5.97 7.56
N ARG A 182 5.30 4.89 8.34
CA ARG A 182 6.30 4.41 9.29
C ARG A 182 7.62 4.07 8.59
N ARG A 183 7.55 3.33 7.47
CA ARG A 183 8.73 2.98 6.66
C ARG A 183 9.43 4.20 6.07
N GLU A 184 8.68 5.22 5.63
CA GLU A 184 9.27 6.47 5.15
C GLU A 184 10.03 7.22 6.25
N LYS A 185 9.48 7.28 7.47
CA LYS A 185 10.16 7.87 8.62
C LYS A 185 11.45 7.14 8.97
N GLU A 186 11.44 5.81 8.91
CA GLU A 186 12.64 5.00 9.17
C GLU A 186 13.72 5.18 8.11
N LYS A 187 13.34 5.31 6.84
CA LYS A 187 14.29 5.64 5.75
C LYS A 187 14.90 7.02 5.96
N ALA A 188 14.11 8.01 6.34
CA ALA A 188 14.57 9.37 6.60
C ALA A 188 15.49 9.47 7.82
N SER A 189 15.34 8.60 8.82
CA SER A 189 16.14 8.59 10.05
C SER A 189 17.49 7.85 9.91
N LYS A 190 17.69 7.04 8.86
CA LYS A 190 18.96 6.37 8.60
C LYS A 190 19.93 7.38 7.97
N PRO A 191 21.16 7.61 8.55
CA PRO A 191 22.14 8.49 7.96
C PRO A 191 22.54 7.95 6.58
N SER A 192 22.49 8.83 5.56
CA SER A 192 22.94 8.49 4.21
C SER A 192 24.39 8.03 4.24
N PRO A 193 24.76 6.86 3.66
CA PRO A 193 26.14 6.39 3.64
C PRO A 193 27.04 7.19 2.68
N HIS A 194 26.55 8.24 2.06
CA HIS A 194 27.32 9.15 1.21
C HIS A 194 27.40 10.52 1.87
N GLY A 195 28.40 10.66 2.76
CA GLY A 195 28.99 11.97 3.02
C GLY A 195 29.46 12.54 1.68
N ARG A 196 28.74 13.54 1.17
CA ARG A 196 29.27 14.41 0.11
C ARG A 196 30.53 15.09 0.67
N SER A 197 31.69 14.56 0.31
CA SER A 197 32.91 15.34 0.33
C SER A 197 32.66 16.53 -0.59
N THR A 198 32.41 17.68 -0.01
CA THR A 198 32.53 18.96 -0.70
C THR A 198 33.98 19.09 -1.10
N VAL A 199 34.29 18.76 -2.34
CA VAL A 199 35.57 19.09 -2.93
C VAL A 199 35.59 20.61 -3.09
N ASP A 200 36.38 21.26 -2.23
CA ASP A 200 36.63 22.69 -2.23
C ASP A 200 37.43 23.03 -3.50
N LEU A 201 36.75 23.45 -4.56
CA LEU A 201 37.39 23.95 -5.80
C LEU A 201 37.83 25.41 -5.61
N ARG A 202 38.65 25.67 -4.59
CA ARG A 202 39.41 26.93 -4.46
C ARG A 202 40.87 26.58 -4.33
N ALA A 203 41.59 26.74 -5.42
CA ALA A 203 42.98 27.12 -5.59
C ALA A 203 43.71 26.32 -6.66
N SER A 204 43.73 26.79 -7.86
CA SER A 204 45.05 27.04 -8.52
C SER A 204 44.85 27.81 -9.82
N ARG A 205 44.98 29.14 -9.72
CA ARG A 205 45.36 29.96 -10.86
C ARG A 205 46.86 29.74 -11.07
N ALA A 206 47.23 28.84 -11.95
CA ALA A 206 48.58 28.74 -12.46
C ALA A 206 48.62 29.52 -13.79
N ARG A 207 49.48 30.55 -13.79
CA ARG A 207 49.80 31.38 -14.94
C ARG A 207 50.55 30.54 -15.99
N THR A 208 49.97 30.42 -17.17
CA THR A 208 50.72 29.96 -18.34
C THR A 208 51.32 31.18 -19.04
N ARG A 209 52.67 31.27 -19.00
CA ARG A 209 53.44 32.17 -19.83
C ARG A 209 53.50 31.58 -21.23
N CYS A 210 53.13 32.42 -22.24
CA CYS A 210 53.50 32.19 -23.61
C CYS A 210 55.02 32.32 -23.76
N CYS A 211 55.65 31.34 -24.44
CA CYS A 211 56.93 31.56 -25.13
C CYS A 211 56.67 31.51 -26.63
N GLN A 212 56.97 32.66 -27.27
CA GLN A 212 57.24 32.77 -28.69
C GLN A 212 58.61 32.20 -29.01
N SER A 213 58.68 31.36 -30.00
CA SER A 213 59.71 31.38 -31.05
C SER A 213 59.29 30.37 -32.13
#